data_d0488a9f0a92241897ef647525cfd0b3
#
_entry.id   d0488a9f0a92241897ef647525cfd0b3
#
_cell.length_a   1.000
_cell.length_b   1.000
_cell.length_c   1.000
_cell.angle_alpha   90.00
_cell.angle_beta   90.00
_cell.angle_gamma   90.00
#
_symmetry.space_group_name_H-M   'P 1'
#
loop_
_entity.id
_entity.type
_entity.pdbx_description
1 polymer ?
#
loop_
_entity_poly.entity_id
_entity_poly.type
_entity_poly.pdbx_seq_one_letter_code
_entity_poly.pdbx_strand_id
1 'polypeptide(L)'
;MGLLKTTAQALLLSSTCLVLWPLAASAKAIPVELRQTEQGWQLLRGGKPYFIRGAGGDGSLELLAAAGANSVRTWGADDIDARLDAAHALGLSVTVGIWLGHERHGFDYSDEAQVRKQLEAARQTVLRYKDHPAVLLWGIGNEMEGFGEGDNPVIWKAVNDIAAMVKKLDPLHPTMTVTAELGGGRIDGVQKLCPAIDIHGINTYGGAPSVAERYRAGGATKPYVLTEFGPLGVWEIPKNDWGAPSEPTSTDKAAFYRRSYESGVIGAPGLALGSYVFNWGFKMEATPTWYGMFLADGARLGAVDVMTELWSGSPPTNLAPTVEPLVIEGESQLDPGDEVRVRAVITDPEGGAIHVRWVLRRESGEYATGGDFRPVPPEVEGAVLEGRANGARLRMPRDPGPYRLFLYAYDAAGRAATANVPLLVKGQVRTPMPFYVYQDGFEGMPWAPSGWMGSTDLLTLDGDHAGNPHEGKACIKMHFVGEVGTWVGVAWQHPANNWGDQEGGYDLTGATHLELWARGEFGVEKINIGVGLLGQDKAHPDSAKTTVEDIRLKKDWQRYRIRLKKLDLSSIKTGFVVTLSGRRPDATIYLDSIRFIRK
;
A
#
# COMPACT_ATOMS: atom_id res chain seq x y z
N MET A 1 83.20 46.65 20.54
CA MET A 1 82.00 46.81 19.65
C MET A 1 81.83 45.51 18.95
N GLY A 2 80.84 44.74 19.35
CA GLY A 2 80.52 43.43 18.78
C GLY A 2 79.32 42.89 19.47
N LEU A 3 78.14 42.91 18.80
CA LEU A 3 76.86 42.37 19.29
C LEU A 3 76.89 40.86 19.21
N LEU A 4 76.62 40.22 20.35
CA LEU A 4 76.23 38.80 20.43
C LEU A 4 74.73 38.64 20.12
N LYS A 5 74.42 37.80 19.16
CA LYS A 5 73.09 37.34 18.89
C LYS A 5 72.88 35.99 19.60
N THR A 6 71.97 35.92 20.56
CA THR A 6 71.48 34.69 21.20
C THR A 6 70.23 34.21 20.47
N THR A 7 70.29 33.02 19.92
CA THR A 7 69.18 32.31 19.34
C THR A 7 68.54 31.45 20.41
N ALA A 8 67.28 31.72 20.72
CA ALA A 8 66.43 30.84 21.56
C ALA A 8 65.69 29.86 20.67
N GLN A 9 65.96 28.57 20.86
CA GLN A 9 65.16 27.47 20.28
C GLN A 9 63.93 27.22 21.18
N ALA A 10 62.77 27.45 20.65
CA ALA A 10 61.50 27.02 21.29
C ALA A 10 61.18 25.59 20.90
N LEU A 11 61.15 24.68 21.87
CA LEU A 11 60.61 23.33 21.71
C LEU A 11 59.07 23.40 21.74
N LEU A 12 58.43 23.08 20.63
CA LEU A 12 56.98 22.81 20.56
C LEU A 12 56.75 21.37 20.95
N LEU A 13 56.20 21.14 22.14
CA LEU A 13 55.58 19.86 22.55
C LEU A 13 54.17 19.77 21.95
N SER A 14 54.01 19.00 20.89
CA SER A 14 52.70 18.63 20.36
C SER A 14 52.08 17.53 21.22
N SER A 15 51.14 17.91 22.09
CA SER A 15 50.28 16.98 22.79
C SER A 15 49.21 16.43 21.81
N THR A 16 49.42 15.25 21.30
CA THR A 16 48.41 14.49 20.57
C THR A 16 47.38 13.96 21.56
N CYS A 17 46.24 14.65 21.73
CA CYS A 17 45.08 14.09 22.39
C CYS A 17 44.51 12.97 21.51
N LEU A 18 44.80 11.71 21.85
CA LEU A 18 44.01 10.57 21.36
C LEU A 18 42.59 10.71 21.94
N VAL A 19 41.66 11.17 21.12
CA VAL A 19 40.22 11.01 21.40
C VAL A 19 39.89 9.54 21.21
N LEU A 20 39.91 8.80 22.30
CA LEU A 20 39.32 7.46 22.36
C LEU A 20 37.79 7.64 22.19
N TRP A 21 37.30 7.49 20.96
CA TRP A 21 35.88 7.24 20.74
C TRP A 21 35.57 5.94 21.46
N PRO A 22 34.59 5.92 22.38
CA PRO A 22 34.15 4.64 22.94
C PRO A 22 33.66 3.80 21.75
N LEU A 23 34.29 2.67 21.49
CA LEU A 23 33.69 1.60 20.71
C LEU A 23 32.37 1.30 21.41
N ALA A 24 31.25 1.70 20.77
CA ALA A 24 29.94 1.28 21.21
C ALA A 24 29.97 -0.24 21.24
N ALA A 25 29.94 -0.83 22.44
CA ALA A 25 29.78 -2.26 22.58
C ALA A 25 28.50 -2.61 21.83
N SER A 26 28.60 -3.42 20.76
CA SER A 26 27.46 -3.91 20.02
C SER A 26 26.50 -4.52 21.06
N ALA A 27 25.37 -3.87 21.28
CA ALA A 27 24.38 -4.35 22.22
C ALA A 27 23.93 -5.73 21.72
N LYS A 28 24.01 -6.74 22.57
CA LYS A 28 23.67 -8.12 22.20
C LYS A 28 22.15 -8.26 22.11
N ALA A 29 21.69 -9.20 21.28
CA ALA A 29 20.28 -9.62 21.22
C ALA A 29 19.71 -9.84 22.63
N ILE A 30 18.50 -9.40 22.83
CA ILE A 30 17.75 -9.62 24.10
C ILE A 30 16.88 -10.86 23.90
N PRO A 31 17.13 -11.97 24.60
CA PRO A 31 16.37 -13.21 24.41
C PRO A 31 14.88 -13.00 24.64
N VAL A 32 14.08 -13.60 23.79
CA VAL A 32 12.61 -13.62 23.85
C VAL A 32 12.15 -15.07 23.96
N GLU A 33 11.38 -15.36 24.99
CA GLU A 33 10.90 -16.71 25.29
C GLU A 33 9.38 -16.74 25.27
N LEU A 34 8.81 -17.73 24.60
CA LEU A 34 7.40 -18.07 24.70
C LEU A 34 7.23 -19.18 25.73
N ARG A 35 6.53 -18.89 26.82
CA ARG A 35 6.36 -19.83 27.94
C ARG A 35 4.89 -20.17 28.12
N GLN A 36 4.61 -21.46 28.24
CA GLN A 36 3.29 -21.94 28.66
C GLN A 36 3.24 -22.02 30.18
N THR A 37 2.20 -21.45 30.78
CA THR A 37 1.93 -21.44 32.21
C THR A 37 0.55 -22.04 32.49
N GLU A 38 0.18 -22.19 33.76
CA GLU A 38 -1.18 -22.62 34.15
C GLU A 38 -2.26 -21.65 33.68
N GLN A 39 -1.90 -20.37 33.46
CA GLN A 39 -2.81 -19.31 32.99
C GLN A 39 -2.82 -19.17 31.47
N GLY A 40 -2.07 -20.02 30.75
CA GLY A 40 -1.90 -19.97 29.30
C GLY A 40 -0.54 -19.48 28.88
N TRP A 41 -0.44 -18.88 27.69
CA TRP A 41 0.82 -18.42 27.11
C TRP A 41 1.28 -17.07 27.63
N GLN A 42 2.58 -16.92 27.81
CA GLN A 42 3.23 -15.67 28.20
C GLN A 42 4.50 -15.45 27.35
N LEU A 43 4.70 -14.22 26.89
CA LEU A 43 5.94 -13.79 26.24
C LEU A 43 6.86 -13.17 27.31
N LEU A 44 8.13 -13.54 27.28
CA LEU A 44 9.18 -12.97 28.12
C LEU A 44 10.23 -12.32 27.24
N ARG A 45 10.72 -11.12 27.61
CA ARG A 45 11.87 -10.47 26.95
C ARG A 45 12.92 -10.15 27.99
N GLY A 46 14.14 -10.67 27.80
CA GLY A 46 15.20 -10.58 28.82
C GLY A 46 14.78 -11.20 30.16
N GLY A 47 13.98 -12.27 30.12
CA GLY A 47 13.46 -12.98 31.30
C GLY A 47 12.32 -12.28 32.04
N LYS A 48 11.84 -11.14 31.56
CA LYS A 48 10.73 -10.38 32.16
C LYS A 48 9.45 -10.52 31.33
N PRO A 49 8.25 -10.60 31.98
CA PRO A 49 6.98 -10.58 31.24
C PRO A 49 6.90 -9.42 30.28
N TYR A 50 6.47 -9.70 29.06
CA TYR A 50 6.38 -8.73 27.98
C TYR A 50 5.04 -8.88 27.26
N PHE A 51 4.22 -7.84 27.31
CA PHE A 51 2.95 -7.77 26.57
C PHE A 51 3.09 -6.74 25.48
N ILE A 52 2.83 -7.13 24.22
CA ILE A 52 3.05 -6.29 23.06
C ILE A 52 1.99 -5.19 23.01
N ARG A 53 2.44 -3.94 23.12
CA ARG A 53 1.65 -2.72 22.89
C ARG A 53 2.31 -2.01 21.71
N GLY A 54 1.84 -2.29 20.52
CA GLY A 54 2.59 -1.91 19.33
C GLY A 54 1.75 -1.30 18.23
N ALA A 55 2.46 -0.84 17.19
CA ALA A 55 1.89 -0.29 15.99
C ALA A 55 2.68 -0.73 14.74
N GLY A 56 1.98 -0.87 13.61
CA GLY A 56 2.56 -0.93 12.27
C GLY A 56 2.30 0.39 11.53
N GLY A 57 3.27 0.84 10.73
CA GLY A 57 3.18 2.08 9.96
C GLY A 57 4.45 2.91 10.01
N ASP A 58 4.45 4.03 9.28
CA ASP A 58 5.64 4.88 9.06
C ASP A 58 5.63 6.17 9.91
N GLY A 59 4.69 6.29 10.85
CA GLY A 59 4.62 7.43 11.77
C GLY A 59 5.80 7.47 12.74
N SER A 60 5.94 8.63 13.45
CA SER A 60 7.04 8.86 14.38
C SER A 60 7.11 7.81 15.49
N LEU A 61 8.30 7.23 15.67
CA LEU A 61 8.62 6.28 16.74
C LEU A 61 8.66 7.00 18.11
N GLU A 62 9.06 8.27 18.15
CA GLU A 62 9.06 9.09 19.37
C GLU A 62 7.64 9.29 19.88
N LEU A 63 6.69 9.62 19.00
CA LEU A 63 5.29 9.73 19.37
C LEU A 63 4.71 8.38 19.78
N LEU A 64 5.13 7.29 19.15
CA LEU A 64 4.70 5.93 19.50
C LEU A 64 5.17 5.55 20.92
N ALA A 65 6.44 5.78 21.23
CA ALA A 65 6.99 5.54 22.56
C ALA A 65 6.32 6.44 23.62
N ALA A 66 6.11 7.72 23.30
CA ALA A 66 5.42 8.68 24.18
C ALA A 66 3.95 8.29 24.45
N ALA A 67 3.29 7.62 23.51
CA ALA A 67 1.95 7.08 23.68
C ALA A 67 1.90 5.83 24.60
N GLY A 68 3.04 5.34 25.10
CA GLY A 68 3.13 4.17 25.97
C GLY A 68 3.23 2.83 25.24
N ALA A 69 3.43 2.84 23.94
CA ALA A 69 3.77 1.64 23.19
C ALA A 69 5.19 1.14 23.54
N ASN A 70 5.44 -0.15 23.30
CA ASN A 70 6.73 -0.77 23.56
C ASN A 70 7.28 -1.54 22.34
N SER A 71 6.55 -1.57 21.23
CA SER A 71 6.93 -2.34 20.05
C SER A 71 6.45 -1.68 18.75
N VAL A 72 7.18 -1.93 17.66
CA VAL A 72 6.78 -1.59 16.29
C VAL A 72 6.87 -2.84 15.41
N ARG A 73 6.01 -2.92 14.39
CA ARG A 73 6.03 -4.00 13.40
C ARG A 73 6.42 -3.46 12.03
N THR A 74 7.28 -4.22 11.32
CA THR A 74 7.53 -4.04 9.89
C THR A 74 6.94 -5.21 9.10
N TRP A 75 6.60 -4.98 7.82
CA TRP A 75 6.15 -6.06 6.91
C TRP A 75 7.32 -6.69 6.15
N GLY A 76 8.37 -5.92 5.93
CA GLY A 76 9.62 -6.32 5.30
C GLY A 76 10.81 -5.85 6.11
N ALA A 77 12.01 -6.21 5.66
CA ALA A 77 13.28 -5.92 6.32
C ALA A 77 14.30 -5.22 5.39
N ASP A 78 13.83 -4.60 4.32
CA ASP A 78 14.70 -3.84 3.43
C ASP A 78 15.13 -2.54 4.12
N ASP A 79 16.44 -2.34 4.24
CA ASP A 79 17.07 -1.13 4.80
C ASP A 79 16.53 -0.66 6.17
N ILE A 80 16.20 -1.60 7.07
CA ILE A 80 15.63 -1.28 8.39
C ILE A 80 16.66 -0.96 9.47
N ASP A 81 17.97 -0.92 9.19
CA ASP A 81 19.03 -0.69 10.18
C ASP A 81 18.76 0.56 11.02
N ALA A 82 18.56 1.71 10.37
CA ALA A 82 18.28 2.97 11.05
C ALA A 82 16.99 2.92 11.88
N ARG A 83 15.98 2.17 11.42
CA ARG A 83 14.71 1.99 12.14
C ARG A 83 14.88 1.11 13.37
N LEU A 84 15.70 0.06 13.29
CA LEU A 84 16.05 -0.79 14.44
C LEU A 84 16.81 0.01 15.50
N ASP A 85 17.82 0.78 15.08
CA ASP A 85 18.59 1.65 15.98
C ASP A 85 17.72 2.69 16.67
N ALA A 86 16.87 3.39 15.92
CA ALA A 86 15.95 4.39 16.46
C ALA A 86 14.93 3.76 17.42
N ALA A 87 14.36 2.61 17.08
CA ALA A 87 13.45 1.88 17.95
C ALA A 87 14.15 1.49 19.26
N HIS A 88 15.36 0.93 19.18
CA HIS A 88 16.13 0.56 20.36
C HIS A 88 16.45 1.75 21.26
N ALA A 89 16.87 2.88 20.69
CA ALA A 89 17.17 4.11 21.44
C ALA A 89 15.95 4.65 22.21
N LEU A 90 14.74 4.40 21.70
CA LEU A 90 13.47 4.78 22.33
C LEU A 90 12.90 3.68 23.25
N GLY A 91 13.62 2.57 23.45
CA GLY A 91 13.14 1.45 24.26
C GLY A 91 12.07 0.58 23.59
N LEU A 92 11.83 0.78 22.31
CA LEU A 92 10.90 -0.02 21.52
C LEU A 92 11.59 -1.30 21.02
N SER A 93 10.83 -2.39 20.99
CA SER A 93 11.22 -3.60 20.26
C SER A 93 10.65 -3.59 18.83
N VAL A 94 11.16 -4.48 17.98
CA VAL A 94 10.70 -4.59 16.58
C VAL A 94 10.32 -6.04 16.26
N THR A 95 9.09 -6.26 15.85
CA THR A 95 8.73 -7.47 15.11
C THR A 95 9.15 -7.27 13.66
N VAL A 96 10.22 -7.95 13.29
CA VAL A 96 10.84 -7.83 11.97
C VAL A 96 10.10 -8.71 10.98
N GLY A 97 9.47 -8.09 9.98
CA GLY A 97 8.82 -8.80 8.89
C GLY A 97 9.82 -9.36 7.88
N ILE A 98 9.61 -10.58 7.45
CA ILE A 98 10.26 -11.20 6.31
C ILE A 98 9.21 -11.29 5.20
N TRP A 99 9.29 -10.35 4.25
CA TRP A 99 8.34 -10.32 3.13
C TRP A 99 8.52 -11.55 2.24
N LEU A 100 7.41 -12.19 1.90
CA LEU A 100 7.37 -13.33 0.98
C LEU A 100 6.57 -12.96 -0.28
N GLY A 101 6.91 -13.58 -1.40
CA GLY A 101 6.22 -13.36 -2.66
C GLY A 101 4.77 -13.83 -2.63
N HIS A 102 3.84 -13.00 -3.09
CA HIS A 102 2.43 -13.34 -3.21
C HIS A 102 2.10 -13.89 -4.59
N GLU A 103 1.27 -14.93 -4.67
CA GLU A 103 0.79 -15.45 -5.96
C GLU A 103 0.06 -14.39 -6.78
N ARG A 104 -0.68 -13.48 -6.14
CA ARG A 104 -1.34 -12.34 -6.81
C ARG A 104 -0.37 -11.37 -7.50
N HIS A 105 0.91 -11.38 -7.12
CA HIS A 105 1.99 -10.60 -7.74
C HIS A 105 2.89 -11.45 -8.63
N GLY A 106 2.44 -12.66 -9.00
CA GLY A 106 3.14 -13.52 -9.96
C GLY A 106 4.20 -14.45 -9.35
N PHE A 107 4.25 -14.58 -8.01
CA PHE A 107 5.13 -15.58 -7.39
C PHE A 107 4.50 -16.96 -7.53
N ASP A 108 5.29 -17.93 -8.00
CA ASP A 108 4.85 -19.32 -8.18
C ASP A 108 5.48 -20.25 -7.14
N TYR A 109 4.68 -20.70 -6.19
CA TYR A 109 5.12 -21.64 -5.15
C TYR A 109 5.38 -23.07 -5.67
N SER A 110 5.00 -23.40 -6.90
CA SER A 110 5.38 -24.64 -7.56
C SER A 110 6.78 -24.57 -8.22
N ASP A 111 7.30 -23.34 -8.45
CA ASP A 111 8.65 -23.12 -8.94
C ASP A 111 9.67 -23.23 -7.79
N GLU A 112 10.32 -24.40 -7.68
CA GLU A 112 11.33 -24.64 -6.66
C GLU A 112 12.51 -23.64 -6.71
N ALA A 113 12.84 -23.05 -7.84
CA ALA A 113 13.94 -22.10 -7.95
C ALA A 113 13.57 -20.77 -7.30
N GLN A 114 12.34 -20.27 -7.53
CA GLN A 114 11.81 -19.10 -6.85
C GLN A 114 11.73 -19.33 -5.34
N VAL A 115 11.17 -20.46 -4.91
CA VAL A 115 11.06 -20.82 -3.48
C VAL A 115 12.44 -20.89 -2.81
N ARG A 116 13.43 -21.51 -3.44
CA ARG A 116 14.82 -21.54 -2.90
C ARG A 116 15.44 -20.15 -2.82
N LYS A 117 15.24 -19.31 -3.83
CA LYS A 117 15.73 -17.92 -3.82
C LYS A 117 15.12 -17.11 -2.67
N GLN A 118 13.82 -17.25 -2.45
CA GLN A 118 13.11 -16.61 -1.34
C GLN A 118 13.62 -17.11 0.02
N LEU A 119 13.83 -18.41 0.20
CA LEU A 119 14.39 -18.99 1.43
C LEU A 119 15.79 -18.42 1.71
N GLU A 120 16.65 -18.29 0.69
CA GLU A 120 17.99 -17.73 0.88
C GLU A 120 17.95 -16.22 1.19
N ALA A 121 17.06 -15.46 0.58
CA ALA A 121 16.84 -14.05 0.92
C ALA A 121 16.40 -13.88 2.39
N ALA A 122 15.44 -14.69 2.84
CA ALA A 122 15.02 -14.74 4.25
C ALA A 122 16.18 -15.10 5.17
N ARG A 123 17.03 -16.06 4.77
CA ARG A 123 18.22 -16.45 5.52
C ARG A 123 19.20 -15.28 5.70
N GLN A 124 19.47 -14.51 4.65
CA GLN A 124 20.35 -13.35 4.73
C GLN A 124 19.78 -12.26 5.66
N THR A 125 18.48 -12.01 5.61
CA THR A 125 17.78 -11.09 6.52
C THR A 125 17.99 -11.49 7.98
N VAL A 126 17.79 -12.77 8.31
CA VAL A 126 17.97 -13.26 9.69
C VAL A 126 19.41 -13.12 10.13
N LEU A 127 20.38 -13.50 9.31
CA LEU A 127 21.81 -13.38 9.64
C LEU A 127 22.23 -11.92 9.86
N ARG A 128 21.63 -10.99 9.14
CA ARG A 128 21.92 -9.56 9.28
C ARG A 128 21.42 -8.98 10.61
N TYR A 129 20.21 -9.34 11.03
CA TYR A 129 19.53 -8.63 12.12
C TYR A 129 19.34 -9.40 13.42
N LYS A 130 19.55 -10.74 13.46
CA LYS A 130 19.30 -11.59 14.65
C LYS A 130 19.99 -11.15 15.94
N ASP A 131 21.14 -10.50 15.83
CA ASP A 131 21.91 -10.06 16.98
C ASP A 131 21.55 -8.64 17.45
N HIS A 132 20.63 -7.96 16.76
CA HIS A 132 20.22 -6.61 17.10
C HIS A 132 19.29 -6.57 18.31
N PRO A 133 19.54 -5.73 19.34
CA PRO A 133 18.80 -5.74 20.62
C PRO A 133 17.33 -5.31 20.50
N ALA A 134 16.94 -4.63 19.41
CA ALA A 134 15.54 -4.28 19.17
C ALA A 134 14.69 -5.46 18.69
N VAL A 135 15.28 -6.51 18.10
CA VAL A 135 14.50 -7.63 17.56
C VAL A 135 13.68 -8.30 18.66
N LEU A 136 12.40 -8.52 18.39
CA LEU A 136 11.44 -9.18 19.27
C LEU A 136 10.98 -10.52 18.70
N LEU A 137 10.46 -10.49 17.49
CA LEU A 137 9.89 -11.65 16.78
C LEU A 137 10.27 -11.59 15.30
N TRP A 138 10.24 -12.73 14.64
CA TRP A 138 10.31 -12.85 13.18
C TRP A 138 8.91 -13.06 12.61
N GLY A 139 8.41 -12.08 11.86
CA GLY A 139 7.12 -12.14 11.14
C GLY A 139 7.33 -12.69 9.73
N ILE A 140 7.06 -13.97 9.50
CA ILE A 140 7.33 -14.70 8.26
C ILE A 140 6.11 -14.64 7.34
N GLY A 141 6.18 -13.83 6.30
CA GLY A 141 5.06 -13.54 5.41
C GLY A 141 3.97 -12.68 6.05
N ASN A 142 3.13 -12.11 5.22
CA ASN A 142 1.94 -11.38 5.62
C ASN A 142 0.81 -11.73 4.66
N GLU A 143 -0.29 -12.32 5.18
CA GLU A 143 -1.48 -12.66 4.38
C GLU A 143 -1.13 -13.49 3.13
N MET A 144 -0.32 -14.52 3.32
CA MET A 144 0.22 -15.32 2.23
C MET A 144 -0.84 -16.07 1.42
N GLU A 145 -1.98 -16.33 2.02
CA GLU A 145 -3.17 -16.89 1.37
C GLU A 145 -3.84 -15.92 0.38
N GLY A 146 -3.48 -14.64 0.43
CA GLY A 146 -4.06 -13.60 -0.41
C GLY A 146 -5.58 -13.51 -0.25
N PHE A 147 -6.32 -13.53 -1.36
CA PHE A 147 -7.79 -13.59 -1.37
C PHE A 147 -8.35 -15.03 -1.31
N GLY A 148 -7.48 -16.03 -1.20
CA GLY A 148 -7.86 -17.44 -1.09
C GLY A 148 -8.34 -17.83 0.31
N GLU A 149 -8.78 -19.08 0.45
CA GLU A 149 -9.32 -19.64 1.70
C GLU A 149 -8.23 -20.17 2.66
N GLY A 150 -6.93 -20.02 2.32
CA GLY A 150 -5.84 -20.49 3.15
C GLY A 150 -5.65 -22.03 3.13
N ASP A 151 -6.10 -22.69 2.10
CA ASP A 151 -6.07 -24.13 1.93
C ASP A 151 -4.90 -24.64 1.05
N ASN A 152 -4.06 -23.74 0.52
CA ASN A 152 -2.90 -24.11 -0.29
C ASN A 152 -1.73 -24.63 0.58
N PRO A 153 -1.46 -25.96 0.63
CA PRO A 153 -0.44 -26.53 1.50
C PRO A 153 1.00 -26.16 1.06
N VAL A 154 1.19 -25.77 -0.20
CA VAL A 154 2.52 -25.45 -0.73
C VAL A 154 3.02 -24.13 -0.15
N ILE A 155 2.12 -23.15 0.01
CA ILE A 155 2.42 -21.87 0.68
C ILE A 155 2.80 -22.13 2.14
N TRP A 156 1.99 -22.89 2.87
CA TRP A 156 2.26 -23.21 4.29
C TRP A 156 3.56 -23.97 4.48
N LYS A 157 3.88 -24.87 3.53
CA LYS A 157 5.18 -25.56 3.54
C LYS A 157 6.32 -24.56 3.42
N ALA A 158 6.27 -23.63 2.49
CA ALA A 158 7.32 -22.63 2.29
C ALA A 158 7.48 -21.72 3.53
N VAL A 159 6.37 -21.28 4.15
CA VAL A 159 6.38 -20.54 5.41
C VAL A 159 7.04 -21.36 6.51
N ASN A 160 6.68 -22.63 6.66
CA ASN A 160 7.26 -23.52 7.68
C ASN A 160 8.75 -23.79 7.47
N ASP A 161 9.19 -23.98 6.23
CA ASP A 161 10.60 -24.20 5.91
C ASP A 161 11.46 -22.98 6.29
N ILE A 162 10.96 -21.76 6.02
CA ILE A 162 11.61 -20.53 6.46
C ILE A 162 11.62 -20.43 8.00
N ALA A 163 10.51 -20.72 8.68
CA ALA A 163 10.44 -20.71 10.14
C ALA A 163 11.44 -21.71 10.77
N ALA A 164 11.54 -22.91 10.21
CA ALA A 164 12.49 -23.91 10.65
C ALA A 164 13.95 -23.48 10.43
N MET A 165 14.24 -22.78 9.34
CA MET A 165 15.56 -22.17 9.09
C MET A 165 15.85 -21.06 10.11
N VAL A 166 14.89 -20.17 10.38
CA VAL A 166 15.01 -19.10 11.38
C VAL A 166 15.37 -19.68 12.74
N LYS A 167 14.64 -20.67 13.24
CA LYS A 167 14.89 -21.32 14.54
C LYS A 167 16.30 -21.93 14.68
N LYS A 168 16.88 -22.38 13.57
CA LYS A 168 18.28 -22.91 13.57
C LYS A 168 19.31 -21.78 13.64
N LEU A 169 19.05 -20.64 13.04
CA LEU A 169 19.97 -19.51 12.97
C LEU A 169 19.84 -18.57 14.16
N ASP A 170 18.63 -18.44 14.67
CA ASP A 170 18.26 -17.55 15.76
C ASP A 170 17.35 -18.27 16.77
N PRO A 171 17.91 -19.01 17.73
CA PRO A 171 17.14 -19.64 18.78
C PRO A 171 16.64 -18.67 19.87
N LEU A 172 17.00 -17.39 19.78
CA LEU A 172 16.68 -16.38 20.80
C LEU A 172 15.34 -15.69 20.56
N HIS A 173 14.80 -15.73 19.34
CA HIS A 173 13.56 -15.00 18.99
C HIS A 173 12.52 -15.95 18.38
N PRO A 174 11.27 -15.90 18.87
CA PRO A 174 10.17 -16.70 18.32
C PRO A 174 9.79 -16.30 16.89
N THR A 175 9.16 -17.26 16.20
CA THR A 175 8.63 -17.11 14.84
C THR A 175 7.12 -16.90 14.85
N MET A 176 6.65 -16.05 13.96
CA MET A 176 5.25 -15.75 13.73
C MET A 176 4.96 -15.76 12.23
N THR A 177 3.79 -16.23 11.80
CA THR A 177 3.24 -15.95 10.46
C THR A 177 1.91 -15.26 10.61
N VAL A 178 1.50 -14.51 9.59
CA VAL A 178 0.34 -13.62 9.67
C VAL A 178 -0.69 -14.01 8.62
N THR A 179 -1.94 -14.22 9.06
CA THR A 179 -3.09 -14.49 8.18
C THR A 179 -4.05 -13.31 8.13
N ALA A 180 -4.74 -13.16 6.97
CA ALA A 180 -5.88 -12.27 6.81
C ALA A 180 -7.12 -12.96 7.38
N GLU A 181 -7.54 -12.56 8.59
CA GLU A 181 -8.67 -13.20 9.29
C GLU A 181 -8.40 -14.67 9.72
N LEU A 182 -9.45 -15.38 10.14
CA LEU A 182 -9.42 -16.74 10.67
C LEU A 182 -10.18 -17.76 9.83
N GLY A 183 -10.95 -17.30 8.83
CA GLY A 183 -11.83 -18.15 8.02
C GLY A 183 -11.08 -19.17 7.16
N GLY A 184 -11.83 -20.11 6.58
CA GLY A 184 -11.30 -21.13 5.69
C GLY A 184 -10.27 -22.06 6.36
N GLY A 185 -9.21 -22.39 5.65
CA GLY A 185 -8.12 -23.26 6.11
C GLY A 185 -7.02 -22.60 6.93
N ARG A 186 -7.12 -21.29 7.26
CA ARG A 186 -6.04 -20.49 7.87
C ARG A 186 -5.56 -21.01 9.22
N ILE A 187 -6.50 -21.32 10.12
CA ILE A 187 -6.15 -21.90 11.44
C ILE A 187 -5.43 -23.23 11.24
N ASP A 188 -5.99 -24.13 10.43
CA ASP A 188 -5.42 -25.43 10.15
C ASP A 188 -4.03 -25.33 9.47
N GLY A 189 -3.88 -24.43 8.53
CA GLY A 189 -2.59 -24.13 7.88
C GLY A 189 -1.50 -23.80 8.89
N VAL A 190 -1.75 -22.83 9.77
CA VAL A 190 -0.79 -22.41 10.79
C VAL A 190 -0.60 -23.48 11.87
N GLN A 191 -1.67 -24.13 12.35
CA GLN A 191 -1.60 -25.12 13.44
C GLN A 191 -0.98 -26.44 13.01
N LYS A 192 -1.36 -26.97 11.83
CA LYS A 192 -1.04 -28.32 11.40
C LYS A 192 0.13 -28.37 10.41
N LEU A 193 0.22 -27.37 9.50
CA LEU A 193 1.21 -27.36 8.42
C LEU A 193 2.44 -26.52 8.75
N CYS A 194 2.37 -25.63 9.78
CA CYS A 194 3.50 -24.82 10.19
C CYS A 194 3.94 -25.11 11.64
N PRO A 195 4.46 -26.33 11.96
CA PRO A 195 4.92 -26.66 13.31
C PRO A 195 6.09 -25.80 13.79
N ALA A 196 6.89 -25.22 12.90
CA ALA A 196 7.99 -24.33 13.25
C ALA A 196 7.55 -22.91 13.59
N ILE A 197 6.31 -22.54 13.35
CA ILE A 197 5.72 -21.25 13.77
C ILE A 197 5.27 -21.36 15.23
N ASP A 198 5.71 -20.41 16.06
CA ASP A 198 5.39 -20.35 17.49
C ASP A 198 4.11 -19.57 17.77
N ILE A 199 3.87 -18.48 17.04
CA ILE A 199 2.82 -17.51 17.28
C ILE A 199 2.00 -17.33 16.01
N HIS A 200 0.68 -17.29 16.13
CA HIS A 200 -0.21 -16.93 15.02
C HIS A 200 -0.45 -15.41 15.01
N GLY A 201 0.06 -14.70 14.01
CA GLY A 201 -0.28 -13.32 13.73
C GLY A 201 -1.63 -13.26 13.00
N ILE A 202 -2.51 -12.37 13.41
CA ILE A 202 -3.85 -12.26 12.83
C ILE A 202 -4.09 -10.80 12.46
N ASN A 203 -4.32 -10.53 11.17
CA ASN A 203 -4.86 -9.26 10.71
C ASN A 203 -6.39 -9.39 10.70
N THR A 204 -7.09 -8.59 11.50
CA THR A 204 -8.55 -8.63 11.55
C THR A 204 -9.09 -7.27 11.95
N TYR A 205 -10.13 -6.81 11.26
CA TYR A 205 -10.73 -5.50 11.43
C TYR A 205 -12.09 -5.62 12.12
N GLY A 206 -13.20 -5.79 11.43
CA GLY A 206 -14.51 -5.97 12.04
C GLY A 206 -14.60 -7.21 12.94
N GLY A 207 -13.81 -8.22 12.64
CA GLY A 207 -13.68 -9.44 13.44
C GLY A 207 -12.88 -9.31 14.74
N ALA A 208 -12.13 -8.23 14.94
CA ALA A 208 -11.20 -8.08 16.06
C ALA A 208 -11.87 -8.24 17.44
N PRO A 209 -13.05 -7.68 17.73
CA PRO A 209 -13.69 -7.86 19.06
C PRO A 209 -14.04 -9.31 19.41
N SER A 210 -14.27 -10.18 18.40
CA SER A 210 -14.66 -11.59 18.60
C SER A 210 -13.54 -12.59 18.29
N VAL A 211 -12.34 -12.11 17.99
CA VAL A 211 -11.23 -12.95 17.52
C VAL A 211 -10.89 -14.09 18.49
N ALA A 212 -10.86 -13.83 19.79
CA ALA A 212 -10.50 -14.82 20.80
C ALA A 212 -11.49 -16.00 20.87
N GLU A 213 -12.79 -15.71 20.75
CA GLU A 213 -13.85 -16.71 20.71
C GLU A 213 -13.75 -17.56 19.44
N ARG A 214 -13.66 -16.91 18.27
CA ARG A 214 -13.56 -17.56 16.96
C ARG A 214 -12.28 -18.41 16.85
N TYR A 215 -11.17 -17.94 17.41
CA TYR A 215 -9.89 -18.63 17.41
C TYR A 215 -9.95 -19.92 18.23
N ARG A 216 -10.56 -19.89 19.43
CA ARG A 216 -10.80 -21.09 20.24
C ARG A 216 -11.76 -22.05 19.56
N ALA A 217 -12.86 -21.54 19.00
CA ALA A 217 -13.85 -22.35 18.30
C ALA A 217 -13.25 -23.07 17.07
N GLY A 218 -12.25 -22.45 16.42
CA GLY A 218 -11.47 -23.04 15.34
C GLY A 218 -10.42 -24.09 15.78
N GLY A 219 -10.34 -24.40 17.08
CA GLY A 219 -9.43 -25.42 17.61
C GLY A 219 -7.97 -25.00 17.69
N ALA A 220 -7.68 -23.71 17.65
CA ALA A 220 -6.33 -23.18 17.73
C ALA A 220 -5.73 -23.34 19.13
N THR A 221 -4.45 -23.72 19.21
CA THR A 221 -3.71 -23.98 20.47
C THR A 221 -2.50 -23.08 20.66
N LYS A 222 -1.94 -22.53 19.56
CA LYS A 222 -0.85 -21.54 19.64
C LYS A 222 -1.41 -20.21 20.16
N PRO A 223 -0.58 -19.37 20.82
CA PRO A 223 -0.99 -18.01 21.14
C PRO A 223 -1.06 -17.16 19.88
N TYR A 224 -1.79 -16.05 19.98
CA TYR A 224 -1.84 -15.09 18.87
C TYR A 224 -1.36 -13.70 19.26
N VAL A 225 -1.02 -12.94 18.23
CA VAL A 225 -0.86 -11.47 18.26
C VAL A 225 -1.83 -10.90 17.24
N LEU A 226 -2.63 -9.89 17.59
CA LEU A 226 -3.31 -9.10 16.56
C LEU A 226 -2.27 -8.25 15.86
N THR A 227 -1.90 -8.65 14.65
CA THR A 227 -0.82 -8.01 13.88
C THR A 227 -1.28 -6.81 13.07
N GLU A 228 -2.56 -6.75 12.78
CA GLU A 228 -3.26 -5.56 12.30
C GLU A 228 -4.67 -5.55 12.85
N PHE A 229 -5.07 -4.43 13.43
CA PHE A 229 -6.46 -4.11 13.71
C PHE A 229 -6.64 -2.59 13.63
N GLY A 230 -7.83 -2.17 13.27
CA GLY A 230 -8.12 -0.77 13.03
C GLY A 230 -9.61 -0.51 12.95
N PRO A 231 -10.05 0.47 12.17
CA PRO A 231 -11.47 0.66 11.87
C PRO A 231 -12.01 -0.53 11.08
N LEU A 232 -13.31 -0.59 10.87
CA LEU A 232 -13.91 -1.57 9.96
C LEU A 232 -13.23 -1.51 8.59
N GLY A 233 -12.95 -2.66 8.00
CA GLY A 233 -12.45 -2.76 6.64
C GLY A 233 -13.47 -2.24 5.63
N VAL A 234 -13.02 -1.68 4.54
CA VAL A 234 -13.92 -1.15 3.50
C VAL A 234 -14.87 -2.22 2.92
N TRP A 235 -14.44 -3.48 2.95
CA TRP A 235 -15.23 -4.64 2.53
C TRP A 235 -16.32 -5.04 3.53
N GLU A 236 -16.26 -4.54 4.76
CA GLU A 236 -17.21 -4.82 5.86
C GLU A 236 -18.31 -3.75 5.95
N ILE A 237 -18.19 -2.68 5.16
CA ILE A 237 -19.12 -1.54 5.17
C ILE A 237 -20.11 -1.65 4.01
N PRO A 238 -21.41 -1.42 4.25
CA PRO A 238 -22.40 -1.34 3.18
C PRO A 238 -22.02 -0.25 2.16
N LYS A 239 -22.18 -0.59 0.89
CA LYS A 239 -22.03 0.34 -0.22
C LYS A 239 -23.39 0.90 -0.62
N ASN A 240 -23.43 2.14 -1.04
CA ASN A 240 -24.61 2.78 -1.59
C ASN A 240 -24.87 2.33 -3.05
N ASP A 241 -25.94 2.88 -3.68
CA ASP A 241 -26.40 2.50 -5.02
C ASP A 241 -25.36 2.64 -6.14
N TRP A 242 -24.34 3.48 -5.96
CA TRP A 242 -23.23 3.63 -6.91
C TRP A 242 -21.91 3.06 -6.41
N GLY A 243 -21.96 2.15 -5.43
CA GLY A 243 -20.81 1.37 -4.98
C GLY A 243 -19.88 2.08 -3.99
N ALA A 244 -20.18 3.30 -3.56
CA ALA A 244 -19.36 4.02 -2.59
C ALA A 244 -19.66 3.57 -1.15
N PRO A 245 -18.65 3.18 -0.34
CA PRO A 245 -18.85 2.80 1.05
C PRO A 245 -19.09 4.03 1.94
N SER A 246 -19.93 3.86 2.98
CA SER A 246 -20.15 4.87 4.01
C SER A 246 -19.05 4.81 5.07
N GLU A 247 -18.01 5.60 4.90
CA GLU A 247 -16.88 5.62 5.84
C GLU A 247 -17.31 6.12 7.22
N PRO A 248 -17.01 5.39 8.32
CA PRO A 248 -17.25 5.88 9.68
C PRO A 248 -16.44 7.14 10.00
N THR A 249 -16.94 7.97 10.89
CA THR A 249 -16.18 9.14 11.37
C THR A 249 -14.91 8.73 12.13
N SER A 250 -13.94 9.64 12.28
CA SER A 250 -12.76 9.37 13.11
C SER A 250 -13.12 9.09 14.57
N THR A 251 -14.25 9.63 15.04
CA THR A 251 -14.81 9.37 16.38
C THR A 251 -15.28 7.92 16.51
N ASP A 252 -16.06 7.45 15.53
CA ASP A 252 -16.54 6.06 15.50
C ASP A 252 -15.37 5.06 15.38
N LYS A 253 -14.37 5.40 14.54
CA LYS A 253 -13.15 4.61 14.39
C LYS A 253 -12.38 4.51 15.70
N ALA A 254 -12.20 5.62 16.43
CA ALA A 254 -11.54 5.62 17.74
C ALA A 254 -12.26 4.71 18.74
N ALA A 255 -13.60 4.78 18.79
CA ALA A 255 -14.39 3.88 19.62
C ALA A 255 -14.24 2.40 19.21
N PHE A 256 -14.09 2.13 17.92
CA PHE A 256 -13.87 0.77 17.43
C PHE A 256 -12.48 0.23 17.80
N TYR A 257 -11.42 1.05 17.75
CA TYR A 257 -10.09 0.69 18.24
C TYR A 257 -10.13 0.27 19.71
N ARG A 258 -10.83 1.04 20.57
CA ARG A 258 -11.03 0.71 21.98
C ARG A 258 -11.67 -0.66 22.15
N ARG A 259 -12.83 -0.86 21.53
CA ARG A 259 -13.58 -2.13 21.64
C ARG A 259 -12.75 -3.32 21.15
N SER A 260 -12.04 -3.18 20.05
CA SER A 260 -11.19 -4.23 19.49
C SER A 260 -10.05 -4.61 20.43
N TYR A 261 -9.38 -3.61 21.00
CA TYR A 261 -8.28 -3.85 21.92
C TYR A 261 -8.76 -4.45 23.25
N GLU A 262 -9.82 -3.91 23.84
CA GLU A 262 -10.36 -4.39 25.09
C GLU A 262 -10.88 -5.83 24.98
N SER A 263 -11.62 -6.16 23.92
CA SER A 263 -12.21 -7.50 23.75
C SER A 263 -11.23 -8.52 23.15
N GLY A 264 -10.56 -8.15 22.07
CA GLY A 264 -9.72 -9.08 21.29
C GLY A 264 -8.29 -9.23 21.82
N VAL A 265 -7.82 -8.31 22.64
CA VAL A 265 -6.44 -8.32 23.15
C VAL A 265 -6.43 -8.49 24.68
N ILE A 266 -6.91 -7.50 25.45
CA ILE A 266 -6.92 -7.57 26.91
C ILE A 266 -7.89 -8.66 27.41
N GLY A 267 -9.03 -8.81 26.76
CA GLY A 267 -10.07 -9.81 27.09
C GLY A 267 -9.69 -11.26 26.82
N ALA A 268 -8.48 -11.52 26.32
CA ALA A 268 -7.99 -12.86 26.01
C ALA A 268 -6.68 -13.22 26.74
N PRO A 269 -6.64 -13.13 28.08
CA PRO A 269 -5.43 -13.41 28.85
C PRO A 269 -4.96 -14.86 28.63
N GLY A 270 -3.64 -15.06 28.54
CA GLY A 270 -3.03 -16.36 28.30
C GLY A 270 -3.20 -16.89 26.87
N LEU A 271 -3.86 -16.16 25.98
CA LEU A 271 -4.00 -16.48 24.57
C LEU A 271 -3.46 -15.36 23.66
N ALA A 272 -3.85 -14.11 23.91
CA ALA A 272 -3.30 -12.95 23.23
C ALA A 272 -2.00 -12.52 23.91
N LEU A 273 -0.94 -12.32 23.11
CA LEU A 273 0.37 -11.82 23.58
C LEU A 273 0.49 -10.30 23.38
N GLY A 274 -0.54 -9.66 22.85
CA GLY A 274 -0.62 -8.25 22.55
C GLY A 274 -1.04 -7.96 21.12
N SER A 275 -0.70 -6.76 20.63
CA SER A 275 -1.17 -6.33 19.31
C SER A 275 -0.33 -5.23 18.68
N TYR A 276 -0.56 -5.01 17.38
CA TYR A 276 -0.09 -3.88 16.58
C TYR A 276 -1.29 -3.20 15.91
N VAL A 277 -1.51 -1.91 16.20
CA VAL A 277 -2.54 -1.12 15.51
C VAL A 277 -2.14 -0.86 14.06
N PHE A 278 -3.11 -0.81 13.17
CA PHE A 278 -2.97 -0.39 11.79
C PHE A 278 -3.83 0.84 11.54
N ASN A 279 -3.32 1.97 11.05
CA ASN A 279 -1.97 2.26 10.64
C ASN A 279 -1.41 3.45 11.44
N TRP A 280 -0.27 3.31 12.08
CA TRP A 280 0.43 4.39 12.78
C TRP A 280 1.13 5.29 11.77
N GLY A 281 0.41 6.28 11.26
CA GLY A 281 0.83 7.18 10.21
C GLY A 281 -0.34 7.58 9.32
N PHE A 282 -0.04 8.26 8.23
CA PHE A 282 -0.98 8.53 7.15
C PHE A 282 -1.05 7.33 6.21
N LYS A 283 -2.22 7.00 5.72
CA LYS A 283 -2.40 5.95 4.72
C LYS A 283 -3.50 6.33 3.74
N MET A 284 -3.16 6.40 2.45
CA MET A 284 -4.15 6.46 1.37
C MET A 284 -4.52 5.04 0.96
N GLU A 285 -5.64 4.55 1.49
CA GLU A 285 -6.22 3.26 1.13
C GLU A 285 -7.73 3.36 1.29
N ALA A 286 -8.49 3.04 0.25
CA ALA A 286 -9.90 3.38 0.07
C ALA A 286 -10.15 4.90 0.04
N THR A 287 -9.89 5.61 1.12
CA THR A 287 -9.89 7.08 1.20
C THR A 287 -8.65 7.58 1.95
N PRO A 288 -8.30 8.87 1.88
CA PRO A 288 -7.17 9.42 2.64
C PRO A 288 -7.41 9.50 4.16
N THR A 289 -8.58 9.13 4.63
CA THR A 289 -8.96 9.20 6.04
C THR A 289 -9.35 7.83 6.62
N TRP A 290 -9.30 6.73 5.82
CA TRP A 290 -9.86 5.44 6.26
C TRP A 290 -9.05 4.78 7.38
N TYR A 291 -7.77 4.47 7.16
CA TYR A 291 -6.96 3.65 8.08
C TYR A 291 -5.91 4.44 8.87
N GLY A 292 -5.47 5.59 8.35
CA GLY A 292 -4.45 6.38 9.03
C GLY A 292 -4.90 6.89 10.39
N MET A 293 -4.07 6.72 11.41
CA MET A 293 -4.27 7.36 12.73
C MET A 293 -3.78 8.80 12.75
N PHE A 294 -3.13 9.23 11.67
CA PHE A 294 -2.65 10.59 11.42
C PHE A 294 -3.13 11.05 10.05
N LEU A 295 -3.33 12.34 9.90
CA LEU A 295 -3.53 12.97 8.61
C LEU A 295 -2.20 13.19 7.89
N ALA A 296 -2.25 13.52 6.59
CA ALA A 296 -1.04 13.75 5.78
C ALA A 296 -0.17 14.92 6.28
N ASP A 297 -0.76 15.87 6.99
CA ASP A 297 -0.06 16.99 7.65
C ASP A 297 0.49 16.64 9.03
N GLY A 298 0.33 15.39 9.49
CA GLY A 298 0.79 14.90 10.78
C GLY A 298 -0.17 15.11 11.95
N ALA A 299 -1.34 15.69 11.71
CA ALA A 299 -2.35 15.87 12.77
C ALA A 299 -2.86 14.52 13.30
N ARG A 300 -2.95 14.39 14.62
CA ARG A 300 -3.34 13.15 15.31
C ARG A 300 -4.86 13.04 15.42
N LEU A 301 -5.41 11.89 15.05
CA LEU A 301 -6.83 11.56 15.18
C LEU A 301 -7.14 10.91 16.56
N GLY A 302 -8.40 10.89 16.94
CA GLY A 302 -8.85 10.35 18.22
C GLY A 302 -8.43 8.89 18.51
N ALA A 303 -8.12 8.10 17.49
CA ALA A 303 -7.56 6.76 17.66
C ALA A 303 -6.20 6.77 18.39
N VAL A 304 -5.36 7.81 18.16
CA VAL A 304 -4.09 7.98 18.88
C VAL A 304 -4.34 8.20 20.36
N ASP A 305 -5.33 9.01 20.71
CA ASP A 305 -5.67 9.32 22.10
C ASP A 305 -6.19 8.08 22.84
N VAL A 306 -7.08 7.33 22.20
CA VAL A 306 -7.61 6.06 22.72
C VAL A 306 -6.49 5.05 22.96
N MET A 307 -5.59 4.87 22.01
CA MET A 307 -4.49 3.92 22.19
C MET A 307 -3.48 4.40 23.22
N THR A 308 -3.25 5.72 23.32
CA THR A 308 -2.42 6.30 24.39
C THR A 308 -2.99 5.96 25.77
N GLU A 309 -4.27 6.16 25.96
CA GLU A 309 -4.94 5.81 27.22
C GLU A 309 -4.83 4.32 27.54
N LEU A 310 -5.11 3.47 26.57
CA LEU A 310 -5.07 2.01 26.74
C LEU A 310 -3.65 1.46 27.00
N TRP A 311 -2.62 2.08 26.44
CA TRP A 311 -1.23 1.65 26.63
C TRP A 311 -0.57 2.24 27.88
N SER A 312 -0.83 3.52 28.20
CA SER A 312 -0.22 4.23 29.32
C SER A 312 -1.04 4.14 30.62
N GLY A 313 -2.34 3.83 30.52
CA GLY A 313 -3.28 3.83 31.62
C GLY A 313 -3.88 5.21 31.93
N SER A 314 -3.58 6.24 31.14
CA SER A 314 -4.11 7.59 31.30
C SER A 314 -4.34 8.26 29.95
N PRO A 315 -5.46 8.96 29.75
CA PRO A 315 -5.70 9.72 28.55
C PRO A 315 -4.71 10.89 28.41
N PRO A 316 -4.44 11.36 27.19
CA PRO A 316 -3.74 12.63 26.99
C PRO A 316 -4.48 13.80 27.65
N THR A 317 -3.75 14.86 27.96
CA THR A 317 -4.32 16.08 28.56
C THR A 317 -5.17 16.90 27.60
N ASN A 318 -4.92 16.78 26.31
CA ASN A 318 -5.72 17.35 25.23
C ASN A 318 -6.17 16.23 24.31
N LEU A 319 -7.46 16.10 24.08
CA LEU A 319 -8.07 15.09 23.23
C LEU A 319 -8.37 15.66 21.84
N ALA A 320 -8.43 14.78 20.86
CA ALA A 320 -8.89 15.17 19.54
C ALA A 320 -10.37 15.59 19.57
N PRO A 321 -10.78 16.53 18.72
CA PRO A 321 -12.19 16.84 18.52
C PRO A 321 -13.00 15.59 18.17
N THR A 322 -14.28 15.60 18.51
CA THR A 322 -15.24 14.60 18.08
C THR A 322 -16.12 15.14 16.96
N VAL A 323 -16.55 14.26 16.05
CA VAL A 323 -17.43 14.62 14.95
C VAL A 323 -18.50 13.55 14.74
N GLU A 324 -19.74 14.01 14.52
CA GLU A 324 -20.84 13.14 14.12
C GLU A 324 -20.83 12.90 12.59
N PRO A 325 -21.55 11.88 12.08
CA PRO A 325 -21.74 11.69 10.65
C PRO A 325 -22.31 12.95 9.98
N LEU A 326 -21.77 13.27 8.81
CA LEU A 326 -22.24 14.42 8.02
C LEU A 326 -23.68 14.18 7.51
N VAL A 327 -24.50 15.20 7.55
CA VAL A 327 -25.90 15.14 7.09
C VAL A 327 -26.10 16.01 5.86
N ILE A 328 -26.42 15.39 4.71
CA ILE A 328 -26.78 16.09 3.48
C ILE A 328 -28.21 16.64 3.65
N GLU A 329 -28.39 17.94 3.36
CA GLU A 329 -29.73 18.54 3.29
C GLU A 329 -30.30 18.35 1.87
N GLY A 330 -31.04 17.27 1.67
CA GLY A 330 -31.63 16.88 0.39
C GLY A 330 -31.05 15.57 -0.17
N GLU A 331 -30.92 15.51 -1.49
CA GLU A 331 -30.47 14.33 -2.22
C GLU A 331 -28.94 14.24 -2.27
N SER A 332 -28.41 13.01 -2.28
CA SER A 332 -26.99 12.73 -2.50
C SER A 332 -26.65 12.51 -3.99
N GLN A 333 -27.67 12.36 -4.84
CA GLN A 333 -27.55 12.24 -6.29
C GLN A 333 -28.05 13.54 -6.95
N LEU A 334 -27.14 14.32 -7.47
CA LEU A 334 -27.32 15.71 -7.86
C LEU A 334 -27.15 15.91 -9.36
N ASP A 335 -27.78 16.91 -9.94
CA ASP A 335 -27.53 17.29 -11.32
C ASP A 335 -26.22 18.11 -11.43
N PRO A 336 -25.57 18.14 -12.62
CA PRO A 336 -24.34 18.92 -12.82
C PRO A 336 -24.51 20.40 -12.49
N GLY A 337 -23.74 20.91 -11.53
CA GLY A 337 -23.76 22.30 -11.10
C GLY A 337 -24.76 22.65 -10.00
N ASP A 338 -25.50 21.66 -9.48
CA ASP A 338 -26.40 21.86 -8.34
C ASP A 338 -25.66 22.32 -7.10
N GLU A 339 -26.35 23.08 -6.25
CA GLU A 339 -25.85 23.41 -4.91
C GLU A 339 -26.45 22.45 -3.88
N VAL A 340 -25.59 22.01 -2.96
CA VAL A 340 -25.96 21.14 -1.84
C VAL A 340 -25.43 21.73 -0.54
N ARG A 341 -26.18 21.53 0.54
CA ARG A 341 -25.76 21.87 1.90
C ARG A 341 -25.54 20.61 2.70
N VAL A 342 -24.49 20.66 3.53
CA VAL A 342 -24.13 19.55 4.43
C VAL A 342 -23.95 20.12 5.81
N ARG A 343 -24.60 19.52 6.81
CA ARG A 343 -24.45 19.86 8.22
C ARG A 343 -23.40 19.01 8.88
N ALA A 344 -22.68 19.61 9.85
CA ALA A 344 -21.73 18.96 10.73
C ALA A 344 -22.02 19.31 12.18
N VAL A 345 -21.73 18.36 13.08
CA VAL A 345 -21.69 18.56 14.52
C VAL A 345 -20.29 18.17 14.99
N ILE A 346 -19.57 19.13 15.53
CA ILE A 346 -18.19 18.97 15.99
C ILE A 346 -18.11 19.48 17.42
N THR A 347 -17.43 18.75 18.28
CA THR A 347 -17.23 19.12 19.68
C THR A 347 -15.76 18.96 20.05
N ASP A 348 -15.19 20.00 20.64
CA ASP A 348 -13.90 19.91 21.30
C ASP A 348 -14.14 19.49 22.77
N PRO A 349 -13.52 18.40 23.25
CA PRO A 349 -13.74 17.93 24.63
C PRO A 349 -13.36 18.95 25.72
N GLU A 350 -12.36 19.78 25.43
CA GLU A 350 -11.90 20.85 26.35
C GLU A 350 -12.63 22.18 26.09
N GLY A 351 -13.54 22.26 25.11
CA GLY A 351 -14.30 23.47 24.78
C GLY A 351 -13.50 24.51 24.00
N GLY A 352 -12.41 24.11 23.35
CA GLY A 352 -11.54 24.96 22.56
C GLY A 352 -12.14 25.40 21.20
N ALA A 353 -11.45 26.31 20.55
CA ALA A 353 -11.82 26.74 19.20
C ALA A 353 -11.43 25.68 18.16
N ILE A 354 -12.35 25.43 17.22
CA ILE A 354 -12.16 24.49 16.13
C ILE A 354 -11.96 25.23 14.81
N HIS A 355 -10.91 24.90 14.09
CA HIS A 355 -10.67 25.28 12.72
C HIS A 355 -11.10 24.15 11.78
N VAL A 356 -11.80 24.47 10.69
CA VAL A 356 -12.29 23.46 9.74
C VAL A 356 -11.78 23.69 8.32
N ARG A 357 -11.54 22.61 7.62
CA ARG A 357 -11.28 22.56 6.18
C ARG A 357 -12.25 21.59 5.53
N TRP A 358 -12.95 22.05 4.51
CA TRP A 358 -13.85 21.25 3.70
C TRP A 358 -13.24 21.02 2.32
N VAL A 359 -13.27 19.80 1.84
CA VAL A 359 -12.62 19.40 0.58
C VAL A 359 -13.53 18.45 -0.18
N LEU A 360 -13.87 18.80 -1.43
CA LEU A 360 -14.50 17.88 -2.37
C LEU A 360 -13.43 17.21 -3.22
N ARG A 361 -13.47 15.88 -3.34
CA ARG A 361 -12.58 15.09 -4.22
C ARG A 361 -13.41 14.17 -5.11
N ARG A 362 -12.87 13.79 -6.28
CA ARG A 362 -13.42 12.61 -6.97
C ARG A 362 -13.25 11.39 -6.08
N GLU A 363 -14.22 10.50 -6.12
CA GLU A 363 -14.09 9.17 -5.52
C GLU A 363 -13.03 8.38 -6.28
N SER A 364 -12.27 7.55 -5.60
CA SER A 364 -11.20 6.75 -6.22
C SER A 364 -11.72 5.70 -7.21
N GLY A 365 -13.00 5.37 -7.14
CA GLY A 365 -13.64 4.36 -8.00
C GLY A 365 -13.30 2.91 -7.67
N GLU A 366 -12.12 2.68 -7.14
CA GLU A 366 -11.67 1.37 -6.66
C GLU A 366 -11.37 1.42 -5.17
N TYR A 367 -12.01 0.55 -4.42
CA TYR A 367 -11.78 0.37 -2.98
C TYR A 367 -10.97 -0.90 -2.70
N ALA A 368 -10.10 -1.29 -3.67
CA ALA A 368 -9.20 -2.42 -3.46
C ALA A 368 -8.27 -2.16 -2.30
N THR A 369 -8.06 -3.17 -1.52
CA THR A 369 -7.18 -3.21 -0.36
C THR A 369 -6.00 -4.12 -0.66
N GLY A 370 -4.97 -4.08 0.15
CA GLY A 370 -3.79 -4.91 -0.05
C GLY A 370 -2.49 -4.13 0.03
N GLY A 371 -2.56 -2.87 0.46
CA GLY A 371 -1.41 -2.05 0.75
C GLY A 371 -0.74 -1.36 -0.44
N ASP A 372 -1.22 -1.56 -1.66
CA ASP A 372 -0.66 -0.95 -2.85
C ASP A 372 -0.73 0.58 -2.79
N PHE A 373 0.34 1.24 -3.24
CA PHE A 373 0.39 2.70 -3.27
C PHE A 373 -0.68 3.28 -4.20
N ARG A 374 -1.38 4.31 -3.71
CA ARG A 374 -2.33 5.09 -4.51
C ARG A 374 -2.17 6.58 -4.19
N PRO A 375 -2.18 7.45 -5.21
CA PRO A 375 -2.17 8.88 -4.97
C PRO A 375 -3.52 9.33 -4.38
N VAL A 376 -3.48 10.33 -3.51
CA VAL A 376 -4.71 10.99 -3.04
C VAL A 376 -5.36 11.71 -4.23
N PRO A 377 -6.65 11.47 -4.53
CA PRO A 377 -7.33 12.18 -5.61
C PRO A 377 -7.25 13.71 -5.43
N PRO A 378 -7.03 14.48 -6.50
CA PRO A 378 -6.90 15.94 -6.39
C PRO A 378 -8.18 16.58 -5.86
N GLU A 379 -8.03 17.72 -5.22
CA GLU A 379 -9.13 18.55 -4.75
C GLU A 379 -9.87 19.21 -5.94
N VAL A 380 -11.19 19.25 -5.87
CA VAL A 380 -12.02 19.99 -6.83
C VAL A 380 -12.08 21.44 -6.40
N GLU A 381 -11.19 22.25 -6.96
CA GLU A 381 -11.07 23.67 -6.62
C GLU A 381 -12.40 24.42 -6.86
N GLY A 382 -12.75 25.31 -5.94
CA GLY A 382 -13.94 26.17 -6.05
C GLY A 382 -15.29 25.45 -5.86
N ALA A 383 -15.29 24.14 -5.57
CA ALA A 383 -16.53 23.42 -5.29
C ALA A 383 -17.14 23.84 -3.94
N VAL A 384 -16.32 24.06 -2.92
CA VAL A 384 -16.79 24.54 -1.61
C VAL A 384 -16.99 26.06 -1.68
N LEU A 385 -18.25 26.50 -1.62
CA LEU A 385 -18.64 27.91 -1.66
C LEU A 385 -18.55 28.57 -0.28
N GLU A 386 -18.93 27.83 0.76
CA GLU A 386 -18.82 28.20 2.16
C GLU A 386 -18.50 26.96 2.99
N GLY A 387 -17.56 27.08 3.95
CA GLY A 387 -17.22 26.05 4.93
C GLY A 387 -17.12 26.65 6.32
N ARG A 388 -17.93 26.14 7.25
CA ARG A 388 -17.96 26.53 8.67
C ARG A 388 -17.95 25.29 9.55
N ALA A 389 -17.76 25.48 10.85
CA ALA A 389 -17.77 24.37 11.81
C ALA A 389 -19.12 23.61 11.83
N ASN A 390 -20.23 24.27 11.58
CA ASN A 390 -21.55 23.66 11.57
C ASN A 390 -22.03 23.14 10.21
N GLY A 391 -21.19 23.25 9.15
CA GLY A 391 -21.53 22.72 7.83
C GLY A 391 -20.89 23.46 6.66
N ALA A 392 -21.21 22.99 5.47
CA ALA A 392 -20.72 23.56 4.22
C ALA A 392 -21.82 23.72 3.17
N ARG A 393 -21.61 24.66 2.25
CA ARG A 393 -22.37 24.81 1.01
C ARG A 393 -21.44 24.60 -0.17
N LEU A 394 -21.84 23.71 -1.06
CA LEU A 394 -21.05 23.28 -2.22
C LEU A 394 -21.80 23.57 -3.50
N ARG A 395 -21.05 23.77 -4.57
CA ARG A 395 -21.56 23.63 -5.94
C ARG A 395 -20.91 22.40 -6.56
N MET A 396 -21.74 21.45 -6.98
CA MET A 396 -21.26 20.21 -7.58
C MET A 396 -20.57 20.48 -8.92
N PRO A 397 -19.53 19.70 -9.25
CA PRO A 397 -18.89 19.76 -10.56
C PRO A 397 -19.89 19.53 -11.70
N ARG A 398 -19.52 20.00 -12.90
CA ARG A 398 -20.31 19.71 -14.12
C ARG A 398 -20.02 18.34 -14.70
N ASP A 399 -18.87 17.75 -14.32
CA ASP A 399 -18.50 16.42 -14.77
C ASP A 399 -19.25 15.35 -13.97
N PRO A 400 -20.01 14.46 -14.63
CA PRO A 400 -20.68 13.34 -13.98
C PRO A 400 -19.72 12.39 -13.28
N GLY A 401 -20.21 11.72 -12.26
CA GLY A 401 -19.47 10.69 -11.55
C GLY A 401 -19.52 10.82 -10.03
N PRO A 402 -18.91 9.87 -9.31
CA PRO A 402 -18.88 9.87 -7.86
C PRO A 402 -17.83 10.85 -7.31
N TYR A 403 -18.21 11.50 -6.23
CA TYR A 403 -17.40 12.44 -5.46
C TYR A 403 -17.55 12.13 -3.97
N ARG A 404 -16.61 12.64 -3.17
CA ARG A 404 -16.68 12.57 -1.71
C ARG A 404 -16.30 13.91 -1.11
N LEU A 405 -17.16 14.41 -0.23
CA LEU A 405 -16.89 15.60 0.57
C LEU A 405 -16.24 15.17 1.88
N PHE A 406 -15.10 15.76 2.20
CA PHE A 406 -14.37 15.57 3.43
C PHE A 406 -14.45 16.80 4.31
N LEU A 407 -14.65 16.59 5.61
CA LEU A 407 -14.44 17.53 6.68
C LEU A 407 -13.19 17.15 7.46
N TYR A 408 -12.30 18.10 7.62
CA TYR A 408 -11.16 18.04 8.55
C TYR A 408 -11.39 19.13 9.61
N ALA A 409 -11.45 18.74 10.87
CA ALA A 409 -11.66 19.66 11.99
C ALA A 409 -10.45 19.57 12.93
N TYR A 410 -9.83 20.71 13.20
CA TYR A 410 -8.61 20.81 14.00
C TYR A 410 -8.86 21.62 15.25
N ASP A 411 -8.31 21.19 16.39
CA ASP A 411 -8.18 22.01 17.59
C ASP A 411 -6.94 22.92 17.53
N ALA A 412 -6.77 23.75 18.55
CA ALA A 412 -5.64 24.67 18.65
C ALA A 412 -4.30 23.96 18.91
N ALA A 413 -4.31 22.70 19.36
CA ALA A 413 -3.12 21.89 19.65
C ALA A 413 -2.71 21.01 18.45
N GLY A 414 -3.39 21.11 17.30
CA GLY A 414 -3.11 20.34 16.10
C GLY A 414 -3.59 18.89 16.14
N ARG A 415 -4.60 18.58 16.97
CA ARG A 415 -5.33 17.32 16.88
C ARG A 415 -6.50 17.48 15.94
N ALA A 416 -6.96 16.39 15.35
CA ALA A 416 -7.98 16.47 14.33
C ALA A 416 -9.09 15.43 14.48
N ALA A 417 -10.24 15.76 13.89
CA ALA A 417 -11.31 14.82 13.61
C ALA A 417 -11.67 14.89 12.12
N THR A 418 -12.18 13.78 11.58
CA THR A 418 -12.61 13.69 10.19
C THR A 418 -13.96 13.02 10.04
N ALA A 419 -14.74 13.54 9.10
CA ALA A 419 -15.94 12.89 8.59
C ALA A 419 -16.02 13.12 7.09
N ASN A 420 -16.71 12.24 6.39
CA ASN A 420 -16.94 12.44 4.96
C ASN A 420 -18.29 11.86 4.53
N VAL A 421 -18.72 12.24 3.33
CA VAL A 421 -19.97 11.75 2.74
C VAL A 421 -19.82 11.63 1.23
N PRO A 422 -20.24 10.49 0.64
CA PRO A 422 -20.25 10.29 -0.80
C PRO A 422 -21.40 11.07 -1.46
N LEU A 423 -21.13 11.66 -2.63
CA LEU A 423 -22.06 12.42 -3.47
C LEU A 423 -21.93 11.93 -4.92
N LEU A 424 -23.03 11.88 -5.67
CA LEU A 424 -23.03 11.51 -7.07
C LEU A 424 -23.51 12.69 -7.93
N VAL A 425 -22.73 13.08 -8.93
CA VAL A 425 -23.21 13.92 -10.03
C VAL A 425 -23.78 13.01 -11.11
N LYS A 426 -25.08 13.14 -11.38
CA LYS A 426 -25.79 12.34 -12.38
C LYS A 426 -25.27 12.61 -13.79
N GLY A 427 -25.35 11.60 -14.64
CA GLY A 427 -24.99 11.66 -16.05
C GLY A 427 -24.01 10.59 -16.46
N GLN A 428 -23.68 10.55 -17.73
CA GLN A 428 -22.73 9.61 -18.26
C GLN A 428 -21.30 10.02 -17.88
N VAL A 429 -20.61 9.18 -17.14
CA VAL A 429 -19.20 9.40 -16.78
C VAL A 429 -18.37 9.34 -18.05
N ARG A 430 -17.65 10.43 -18.37
CA ARG A 430 -16.72 10.45 -19.50
C ARG A 430 -15.30 10.44 -18.97
N THR A 431 -14.48 9.57 -19.52
CA THR A 431 -13.06 9.56 -19.20
C THR A 431 -12.41 10.90 -19.57
N PRO A 432 -11.72 11.58 -18.64
CA PRO A 432 -11.02 12.84 -18.93
C PRO A 432 -9.97 12.65 -20.02
N MET A 433 -9.79 13.66 -20.89
CA MET A 433 -8.74 13.64 -21.91
C MET A 433 -7.75 14.78 -21.67
N PRO A 434 -6.44 14.55 -21.88
CA PRO A 434 -5.81 13.31 -22.34
C PRO A 434 -5.86 12.18 -21.30
N PHE A 435 -6.09 10.95 -21.77
CA PHE A 435 -6.09 9.75 -20.93
C PHE A 435 -4.94 8.85 -21.33
N TYR A 436 -3.99 8.67 -20.42
CA TYR A 436 -2.73 8.01 -20.73
C TYR A 436 -2.82 6.50 -20.60
N VAL A 437 -2.22 5.80 -21.55
CA VAL A 437 -1.86 4.38 -21.49
C VAL A 437 -0.46 4.22 -20.93
N TYR A 438 0.43 5.17 -21.25
CA TYR A 438 1.80 5.24 -20.76
C TYR A 438 2.27 6.71 -20.73
N GLN A 439 2.97 7.09 -19.66
CA GLN A 439 3.60 8.40 -19.51
C GLN A 439 5.04 8.28 -18.99
N ASP A 440 5.39 7.92 -17.84
CA ASP A 440 6.74 7.89 -17.26
C ASP A 440 7.01 6.58 -16.49
N GLY A 441 6.49 5.46 -16.97
CA GLY A 441 6.54 4.15 -16.33
C GLY A 441 5.18 3.46 -16.40
N PHE A 442 5.10 2.23 -15.91
CA PHE A 442 3.83 1.48 -15.87
C PHE A 442 3.06 1.67 -14.57
N GLU A 443 3.72 2.15 -13.54
CA GLU A 443 3.11 2.33 -12.23
C GLU A 443 1.99 3.39 -12.27
N GLY A 444 0.83 3.04 -11.73
CA GLY A 444 -0.34 3.92 -11.69
C GLY A 444 -1.04 4.15 -13.03
N MET A 445 -0.62 3.48 -14.12
CA MET A 445 -1.28 3.58 -15.41
C MET A 445 -2.59 2.77 -15.44
N PRO A 446 -3.61 3.25 -16.19
CA PRO A 446 -4.92 2.59 -16.26
C PRO A 446 -4.87 1.18 -16.85
N TRP A 447 -3.96 0.92 -17.77
CA TRP A 447 -3.76 -0.38 -18.41
C TRP A 447 -2.38 -0.94 -18.10
N ALA A 448 -2.29 -2.27 -17.98
CA ALA A 448 -1.03 -2.99 -17.81
C ALA A 448 -0.58 -3.68 -19.11
N PRO A 449 0.72 -3.74 -19.42
CA PRO A 449 1.28 -4.51 -20.54
C PRO A 449 1.26 -6.01 -20.22
N SER A 450 0.08 -6.62 -20.23
CA SER A 450 -0.18 -7.96 -19.73
C SER A 450 -0.59 -8.97 -20.80
N GLY A 451 -1.04 -8.50 -21.97
CA GLY A 451 -1.43 -9.36 -23.08
C GLY A 451 -0.25 -9.71 -23.99
N TRP A 452 0.44 -10.81 -23.70
CA TRP A 452 1.62 -11.25 -24.44
C TRP A 452 1.25 -12.20 -25.58
N MET A 453 1.80 -11.99 -26.79
CA MET A 453 1.42 -12.72 -28.01
C MET A 453 2.64 -13.07 -28.87
N GLY A 454 2.60 -14.21 -29.54
CA GLY A 454 3.66 -14.65 -30.44
C GLY A 454 4.90 -15.16 -29.70
N SER A 455 6.10 -14.88 -30.22
CA SER A 455 7.39 -15.35 -29.69
C SER A 455 7.86 -14.46 -28.54
N THR A 456 7.17 -14.51 -27.41
CA THR A 456 7.37 -13.59 -26.25
C THR A 456 8.65 -13.85 -25.48
N ASP A 457 9.17 -15.06 -25.51
CA ASP A 457 10.48 -15.47 -24.98
C ASP A 457 11.66 -14.75 -25.64
N LEU A 458 11.46 -14.19 -26.84
CA LEU A 458 12.44 -13.42 -27.58
C LEU A 458 12.30 -11.89 -27.41
N LEU A 459 11.38 -11.42 -26.54
CA LEU A 459 11.11 -10.01 -26.29
C LEU A 459 11.57 -9.59 -24.91
N THR A 460 12.36 -8.54 -24.84
CA THR A 460 12.59 -7.77 -23.61
C THR A 460 11.79 -6.48 -23.66
N LEU A 461 11.00 -6.20 -22.63
CA LEU A 461 10.22 -4.97 -22.45
C LEU A 461 10.67 -4.27 -21.17
N ASP A 462 11.16 -3.04 -21.33
CA ASP A 462 11.60 -2.16 -20.24
C ASP A 462 10.73 -0.90 -20.27
N GLY A 463 9.90 -0.71 -19.26
CA GLY A 463 8.98 0.43 -19.16
C GLY A 463 9.58 1.66 -18.47
N ASP A 464 10.77 1.54 -17.91
CA ASP A 464 11.44 2.61 -17.15
C ASP A 464 12.76 3.03 -17.81
N HIS A 465 12.86 2.85 -19.13
CA HIS A 465 14.08 3.16 -19.88
C HIS A 465 14.37 4.66 -19.91
N ALA A 466 15.41 5.08 -19.18
CA ALA A 466 15.82 6.48 -19.05
C ALA A 466 16.67 7.00 -20.22
N GLY A 467 17.00 6.15 -21.21
CA GLY A 467 17.85 6.52 -22.35
C GLY A 467 17.11 7.32 -23.41
N ASN A 468 17.17 8.65 -23.36
CA ASN A 468 16.60 9.58 -24.35
C ASN A 468 15.06 9.44 -24.51
N PRO A 469 14.25 9.61 -23.45
CA PRO A 469 12.80 9.67 -23.56
C PRO A 469 12.36 10.89 -24.39
N HIS A 470 11.13 10.84 -24.94
CA HIS A 470 10.56 11.99 -25.64
C HIS A 470 10.03 13.05 -24.67
N GLU A 471 9.30 12.62 -23.66
CA GLU A 471 8.78 13.45 -22.55
C GLU A 471 9.18 12.81 -21.22
N GLY A 472 9.28 13.59 -20.14
CA GLY A 472 9.49 13.11 -18.79
C GLY A 472 10.85 12.45 -18.54
N LYS A 473 10.85 11.34 -17.77
CA LYS A 473 12.05 10.67 -17.24
C LYS A 473 12.34 9.33 -17.91
N ALA A 474 11.31 8.67 -18.45
CA ALA A 474 11.41 7.31 -18.99
C ALA A 474 10.54 7.11 -20.22
N CYS A 475 10.90 6.13 -21.05
CA CYS A 475 10.12 5.64 -22.17
C CYS A 475 10.09 4.11 -22.16
N ILE A 476 9.19 3.51 -22.93
CA ILE A 476 9.18 2.07 -23.15
C ILE A 476 10.26 1.72 -24.17
N LYS A 477 11.14 0.77 -23.82
CA LYS A 477 12.06 0.10 -24.76
C LYS A 477 11.61 -1.33 -24.98
N MET A 478 11.41 -1.71 -26.24
CA MET A 478 11.11 -3.09 -26.65
C MET A 478 12.26 -3.59 -27.53
N HIS A 479 12.88 -4.68 -27.12
CA HIS A 479 13.97 -5.32 -27.86
C HIS A 479 13.58 -6.75 -28.21
N PHE A 480 13.42 -7.05 -29.48
CA PHE A 480 12.99 -8.33 -30.02
C PHE A 480 14.08 -8.96 -30.85
N VAL A 481 14.57 -10.12 -30.43
CA VAL A 481 15.60 -10.92 -31.10
C VAL A 481 14.93 -12.10 -31.78
N GLY A 482 14.27 -11.86 -32.93
CA GLY A 482 13.48 -12.87 -33.61
C GLY A 482 14.05 -13.27 -34.96
N GLU A 483 13.84 -14.52 -35.37
CA GLU A 483 14.16 -15.01 -36.70
C GLU A 483 13.17 -14.51 -37.76
N VAL A 484 13.55 -14.60 -39.05
CA VAL A 484 12.65 -14.24 -40.16
C VAL A 484 11.39 -15.11 -40.10
N GLY A 485 10.23 -14.45 -40.05
CA GLY A 485 8.92 -15.10 -39.95
C GLY A 485 8.35 -15.22 -38.54
N THR A 486 9.13 -14.90 -37.50
CA THR A 486 8.62 -14.76 -36.15
C THR A 486 7.98 -13.39 -35.94
N TRP A 487 7.12 -13.28 -34.96
CA TRP A 487 6.52 -12.00 -34.53
C TRP A 487 6.25 -12.00 -33.04
N VAL A 488 6.14 -10.83 -32.47
CA VAL A 488 5.78 -10.64 -31.07
C VAL A 488 4.80 -9.47 -30.94
N GLY A 489 3.92 -9.53 -29.94
CA GLY A 489 3.00 -8.46 -29.63
C GLY A 489 2.78 -8.31 -28.14
N VAL A 490 2.50 -7.08 -27.72
CA VAL A 490 2.09 -6.75 -26.36
C VAL A 490 0.81 -5.92 -26.41
N ALA A 491 -0.17 -6.28 -25.60
CA ALA A 491 -1.41 -5.56 -25.41
C ALA A 491 -1.48 -5.00 -23.97
N TRP A 492 -1.84 -3.73 -23.85
CA TRP A 492 -2.13 -3.07 -22.59
C TRP A 492 -3.58 -3.30 -22.24
N GLN A 493 -3.84 -4.08 -21.19
CA GLN A 493 -5.16 -4.58 -20.82
C GLN A 493 -5.63 -4.05 -19.46
N HIS A 494 -6.94 -3.90 -19.31
CA HIS A 494 -7.61 -3.61 -18.02
C HIS A 494 -8.87 -4.48 -17.85
N PRO A 495 -8.97 -5.25 -16.74
CA PRO A 495 -7.87 -5.59 -15.83
C PRO A 495 -6.69 -6.27 -16.53
N ALA A 496 -5.55 -6.38 -15.84
CA ALA A 496 -4.38 -7.09 -16.37
C ALA A 496 -4.74 -8.55 -16.72
N ASN A 497 -4.17 -9.08 -17.79
CA ASN A 497 -4.46 -10.42 -18.32
C ASN A 497 -5.92 -10.70 -18.72
N ASN A 498 -6.69 -9.66 -18.97
CA ASN A 498 -8.08 -9.81 -19.41
C ASN A 498 -8.15 -10.14 -20.90
N TRP A 499 -8.36 -11.41 -21.21
CA TRP A 499 -8.57 -11.89 -22.59
C TRP A 499 -10.05 -11.94 -22.99
N GLY A 500 -10.88 -11.13 -22.31
CA GLY A 500 -12.33 -11.05 -22.55
C GLY A 500 -13.15 -11.98 -21.67
N ASP A 501 -12.54 -12.50 -20.60
CA ASP A 501 -13.17 -13.43 -19.66
C ASP A 501 -13.82 -12.70 -18.46
N GLN A 502 -13.48 -11.42 -18.25
CA GLN A 502 -13.99 -10.62 -17.15
C GLN A 502 -14.37 -9.20 -17.61
N GLU A 503 -15.24 -8.56 -16.82
CA GLU A 503 -15.59 -7.16 -17.01
C GLU A 503 -14.35 -6.25 -16.86
N GLY A 504 -14.44 -5.03 -17.37
CA GLY A 504 -13.36 -4.05 -17.28
C GLY A 504 -13.32 -3.10 -18.46
N GLY A 505 -12.18 -2.43 -18.61
CA GLY A 505 -11.98 -1.42 -19.64
C GLY A 505 -12.47 -0.04 -19.23
N TYR A 506 -12.39 0.90 -20.15
CA TYR A 506 -12.76 2.30 -19.93
C TYR A 506 -13.70 2.78 -21.02
N ASP A 507 -14.63 3.67 -20.64
CA ASP A 507 -15.44 4.45 -21.59
C ASP A 507 -14.61 5.63 -22.10
N LEU A 508 -14.13 5.50 -23.33
CA LEU A 508 -13.33 6.51 -24.03
C LEU A 508 -14.19 7.33 -25.01
N THR A 509 -15.51 7.33 -24.85
CA THR A 509 -16.44 8.05 -25.71
C THR A 509 -16.04 9.53 -25.83
N GLY A 510 -15.88 9.99 -27.05
CA GLY A 510 -15.44 11.34 -27.38
C GLY A 510 -13.93 11.49 -27.62
N ALA A 511 -13.12 10.45 -27.40
CA ALA A 511 -11.76 10.43 -27.91
C ALA A 511 -11.77 10.46 -29.45
N THR A 512 -10.90 11.26 -30.03
CA THR A 512 -10.81 11.39 -31.49
C THR A 512 -9.61 10.68 -32.06
N HIS A 513 -8.56 10.52 -31.27
CA HIS A 513 -7.32 9.84 -31.63
C HIS A 513 -6.67 9.16 -30.43
N LEU A 514 -6.00 8.02 -30.68
CA LEU A 514 -4.86 7.60 -29.88
C LEU A 514 -3.61 8.26 -30.46
N GLU A 515 -2.84 8.94 -29.63
CA GLU A 515 -1.59 9.61 -29.99
C GLU A 515 -0.43 8.98 -29.23
N LEU A 516 0.71 8.78 -29.89
CA LEU A 516 1.94 8.33 -29.26
C LEU A 516 3.16 8.88 -29.97
N TRP A 517 4.29 8.86 -29.27
CA TRP A 517 5.58 9.08 -29.87
C TRP A 517 6.32 7.74 -30.00
N ALA A 518 6.98 7.53 -31.13
CA ALA A 518 7.74 6.32 -31.38
C ALA A 518 8.99 6.59 -32.21
N ARG A 519 10.05 5.80 -31.98
CA ARG A 519 11.25 5.75 -32.80
C ARG A 519 11.80 4.34 -32.85
N GLY A 520 12.56 4.04 -33.91
CA GLY A 520 13.35 2.83 -34.02
C GLY A 520 14.82 3.09 -33.76
N GLU A 521 15.57 2.09 -33.32
CA GLU A 521 17.01 2.21 -33.08
C GLU A 521 17.75 2.52 -34.42
N PHE A 522 17.35 1.88 -35.49
CA PHE A 522 17.97 2.03 -36.83
C PHE A 522 17.11 2.86 -37.79
N GLY A 523 15.85 3.16 -37.45
CA GLY A 523 14.91 3.91 -38.31
C GLY A 523 14.39 3.11 -39.52
N VAL A 524 14.35 1.81 -39.37
CA VAL A 524 13.87 0.86 -40.42
C VAL A 524 12.89 -0.17 -39.85
N GLU A 525 12.72 -0.17 -38.52
CA GLU A 525 11.82 -1.06 -37.81
C GLU A 525 10.39 -0.80 -38.26
N LYS A 526 9.61 -1.88 -38.34
CA LYS A 526 8.20 -1.83 -38.68
C LYS A 526 7.36 -2.34 -37.50
N ILE A 527 6.31 -1.62 -37.20
CA ILE A 527 5.35 -1.98 -36.18
C ILE A 527 3.92 -1.89 -36.72
N ASN A 528 3.02 -2.64 -36.08
CA ASN A 528 1.60 -2.34 -36.15
C ASN A 528 1.16 -1.83 -34.78
N ILE A 529 0.26 -0.86 -34.73
CA ILE A 529 -0.31 -0.33 -33.52
C ILE A 529 -1.84 -0.34 -33.59
N GLY A 530 -2.50 -0.59 -32.47
CA GLY A 530 -3.94 -0.71 -32.45
C GLY A 530 -4.58 -0.31 -31.12
N VAL A 531 -5.91 -0.24 -31.14
CA VAL A 531 -6.81 -0.09 -29.99
C VAL A 531 -7.89 -1.16 -30.10
N GLY A 532 -8.20 -1.82 -28.99
CA GLY A 532 -9.10 -2.97 -28.97
C GLY A 532 -8.44 -4.22 -29.57
N LEU A 533 -8.62 -5.33 -28.93
CA LEU A 533 -8.13 -6.64 -29.40
C LEU A 533 -9.21 -7.70 -29.33
N LEU A 534 -10.06 -7.62 -28.30
CA LEU A 534 -11.02 -8.64 -27.93
C LEU A 534 -12.24 -8.58 -28.85
N GLY A 535 -12.46 -9.65 -29.61
CA GLY A 535 -13.56 -9.76 -30.59
C GLY A 535 -14.91 -10.06 -29.92
N GLN A 536 -15.99 -10.00 -30.73
CA GLN A 536 -17.35 -10.23 -30.28
C GLN A 536 -17.64 -11.70 -29.92
N ASP A 537 -16.69 -12.59 -30.12
CA ASP A 537 -16.70 -13.98 -29.68
C ASP A 537 -16.37 -14.15 -28.18
N LYS A 538 -15.93 -13.09 -27.53
CA LYS A 538 -15.59 -13.09 -26.09
C LYS A 538 -16.80 -12.75 -25.23
N ALA A 539 -16.78 -13.21 -23.97
CA ALA A 539 -17.82 -12.88 -22.99
C ALA A 539 -17.88 -11.36 -22.73
N HIS A 540 -16.72 -10.72 -22.69
CA HIS A 540 -16.58 -9.29 -22.48
C HIS A 540 -15.68 -8.65 -23.57
N PRO A 541 -16.20 -8.42 -24.80
CA PRO A 541 -15.43 -7.89 -25.91
C PRO A 541 -15.04 -6.42 -25.73
N ASP A 542 -14.05 -5.96 -26.49
CA ASP A 542 -13.88 -4.53 -26.74
C ASP A 542 -15.05 -4.00 -27.61
N SER A 543 -15.56 -2.81 -27.32
CA SER A 543 -16.67 -2.21 -28.10
C SER A 543 -16.22 -1.80 -29.50
N ALA A 544 -14.93 -1.57 -29.72
CA ALA A 544 -14.33 -1.31 -31.01
C ALA A 544 -12.91 -1.89 -31.13
N LYS A 545 -12.51 -2.13 -32.39
CA LYS A 545 -11.15 -2.56 -32.74
C LYS A 545 -10.67 -1.80 -33.96
N THR A 546 -9.43 -1.30 -33.91
CA THR A 546 -8.76 -0.66 -35.07
C THR A 546 -7.26 -0.85 -34.98
N THR A 547 -6.62 -1.03 -36.15
CA THR A 547 -5.16 -1.23 -36.27
C THR A 547 -4.63 -0.41 -37.42
N VAL A 548 -3.43 0.14 -37.25
CA VAL A 548 -2.64 0.74 -38.32
C VAL A 548 -1.41 -0.15 -38.54
N GLU A 549 -1.27 -0.69 -39.72
CA GLU A 549 -0.25 -1.68 -40.02
C GLU A 549 0.94 -1.08 -40.78
N ASP A 550 2.07 -1.80 -40.78
CA ASP A 550 3.29 -1.49 -41.53
C ASP A 550 3.89 -0.09 -41.29
N ILE A 551 3.73 0.44 -40.11
CA ILE A 551 4.33 1.73 -39.71
C ILE A 551 5.85 1.58 -39.70
N ARG A 552 6.53 2.26 -40.62
CA ARG A 552 7.99 2.33 -40.62
C ARG A 552 8.45 3.44 -39.69
N LEU A 553 9.16 3.09 -38.63
CA LEU A 553 9.73 4.03 -37.68
C LEU A 553 10.90 4.81 -38.28
N LYS A 554 11.12 6.01 -37.72
CA LYS A 554 12.33 6.81 -37.98
C LYS A 554 13.30 6.62 -36.83
N LYS A 555 14.55 7.06 -36.99
CA LYS A 555 15.56 7.05 -35.95
C LYS A 555 15.29 8.10 -34.87
N ASP A 556 14.69 9.24 -35.28
CA ASP A 556 14.28 10.31 -34.39
C ASP A 556 12.82 10.11 -33.98
N TRP A 557 12.45 10.62 -32.79
CA TRP A 557 11.10 10.60 -32.27
C TRP A 557 10.10 11.22 -33.27
N GLN A 558 9.07 10.45 -33.63
CA GLN A 558 7.98 10.88 -34.48
C GLN A 558 6.65 10.65 -33.77
N ARG A 559 5.73 11.56 -34.00
CA ARG A 559 4.37 11.45 -33.50
C ARG A 559 3.51 10.63 -34.46
N TYR A 560 2.85 9.62 -33.91
CA TYR A 560 1.89 8.77 -34.64
C TYR A 560 0.50 8.93 -34.03
N ARG A 561 -0.53 8.74 -34.87
CA ARG A 561 -1.93 8.86 -34.46
C ARG A 561 -2.79 7.83 -35.12
N ILE A 562 -3.65 7.18 -34.33
CA ILE A 562 -4.75 6.35 -34.80
C ILE A 562 -6.04 7.18 -34.72
N ARG A 563 -6.78 7.28 -35.79
CA ARG A 563 -8.06 7.97 -35.83
C ARG A 563 -9.15 7.08 -35.23
N LEU A 564 -9.86 7.57 -34.23
CA LEU A 564 -10.91 6.84 -33.51
C LEU A 564 -12.31 7.39 -33.78
N LYS A 565 -12.44 8.50 -34.49
CA LYS A 565 -13.76 9.10 -34.83
C LYS A 565 -14.67 8.06 -35.49
N LYS A 566 -15.92 7.97 -35.03
CA LYS A 566 -16.96 7.04 -35.47
C LYS A 566 -16.85 5.59 -34.94
N LEU A 567 -15.89 5.30 -34.08
CA LEU A 567 -15.83 4.03 -33.37
C LEU A 567 -16.67 4.13 -32.10
N ASP A 568 -17.29 3.02 -31.72
CA ASP A 568 -17.88 2.88 -30.39
C ASP A 568 -16.75 2.62 -29.39
N LEU A 569 -16.49 3.60 -28.55
CA LEU A 569 -15.42 3.56 -27.54
C LEU A 569 -15.98 3.41 -26.11
N SER A 570 -17.22 2.95 -25.98
CA SER A 570 -17.90 2.86 -24.68
C SER A 570 -17.32 1.83 -23.73
N SER A 571 -16.55 0.85 -24.23
CA SER A 571 -15.93 -0.19 -23.40
C SER A 571 -14.66 -0.71 -24.06
N ILE A 572 -13.52 -0.12 -23.73
CA ILE A 572 -12.20 -0.49 -24.28
C ILE A 572 -11.35 -1.12 -23.17
N LYS A 573 -11.19 -2.43 -23.23
CA LYS A 573 -10.37 -3.23 -22.31
C LYS A 573 -8.91 -3.28 -22.76
N THR A 574 -8.69 -3.24 -24.07
CA THR A 574 -7.36 -3.22 -24.67
C THR A 574 -7.06 -1.81 -25.17
N GLY A 575 -6.42 -1.00 -24.31
CA GLY A 575 -6.16 0.42 -24.59
C GLY A 575 -5.11 0.65 -25.67
N PHE A 576 -4.14 -0.24 -25.78
CA PHE A 576 -3.08 -0.17 -26.79
C PHE A 576 -2.55 -1.56 -27.12
N VAL A 577 -2.23 -1.76 -28.37
CA VAL A 577 -1.57 -2.97 -28.87
C VAL A 577 -0.42 -2.55 -29.76
N VAL A 578 0.73 -3.20 -29.62
CA VAL A 578 1.86 -3.07 -30.55
C VAL A 578 2.35 -4.45 -30.94
N THR A 579 2.65 -4.64 -32.22
CA THR A 579 3.28 -5.87 -32.73
C THR A 579 4.51 -5.54 -33.54
N LEU A 580 5.52 -6.39 -33.43
CA LEU A 580 6.75 -6.38 -34.21
C LEU A 580 6.89 -7.69 -34.98
N SER A 581 7.42 -7.63 -36.18
CA SER A 581 7.74 -8.82 -36.99
C SER A 581 9.24 -8.94 -37.18
N GLY A 582 9.77 -10.14 -37.03
CA GLY A 582 11.18 -10.49 -37.27
C GLY A 582 11.51 -10.51 -38.78
N ARG A 583 11.70 -9.32 -39.32
CA ARG A 583 12.27 -9.16 -40.70
C ARG A 583 13.79 -9.02 -40.66
N ARG A 584 14.36 -8.86 -39.48
CA ARG A 584 15.80 -8.80 -39.14
C ARG A 584 16.01 -9.55 -37.83
N PRO A 585 17.22 -10.05 -37.59
CA PRO A 585 17.50 -10.80 -36.37
C PRO A 585 17.45 -9.95 -35.08
N ASP A 586 17.28 -8.63 -35.19
CA ASP A 586 17.29 -7.71 -34.08
C ASP A 586 16.43 -6.47 -34.43
N ALA A 587 15.44 -6.18 -33.59
CA ALA A 587 14.57 -5.02 -33.73
C ALA A 587 14.39 -4.34 -32.35
N THR A 588 14.85 -3.09 -32.25
CA THR A 588 14.66 -2.27 -31.03
C THR A 588 13.82 -1.06 -31.37
N ILE A 589 12.75 -0.88 -30.62
CA ILE A 589 11.85 0.28 -30.72
C ILE A 589 11.68 0.96 -29.37
N TYR A 590 11.30 2.22 -29.44
CA TYR A 590 10.99 3.03 -28.27
C TYR A 590 9.63 3.68 -28.46
N LEU A 591 8.81 3.67 -27.40
CA LEU A 591 7.48 4.25 -27.37
C LEU A 591 7.38 5.19 -26.17
N ASP A 592 6.61 6.27 -26.31
CA ASP A 592 6.46 7.28 -25.26
C ASP A 592 5.15 8.03 -25.39
N SER A 593 4.65 8.59 -24.27
CA SER A 593 3.48 9.47 -24.20
C SER A 593 2.28 8.91 -24.96
N ILE A 594 1.92 7.64 -24.67
CA ILE A 594 0.80 6.95 -25.33
C ILE A 594 -0.49 7.42 -24.66
N ARG A 595 -1.36 8.11 -25.41
CA ARG A 595 -2.56 8.73 -24.82
C ARG A 595 -3.73 8.86 -25.78
N PHE A 596 -4.94 8.76 -25.24
CA PHE A 596 -6.17 9.14 -25.92
C PHE A 596 -6.37 10.66 -25.82
N ILE A 597 -6.77 11.28 -26.93
CA ILE A 597 -6.98 12.73 -26.97
C ILE A 597 -8.31 13.09 -27.67
N ARG A 598 -8.87 14.23 -27.26
CA ARG A 598 -10.00 14.90 -27.94
C ARG A 598 -9.44 16.11 -28.70
N LYS A 599 -9.70 16.21 -30.01
CA LYS A 599 -9.36 17.37 -30.86
C LYS A 599 -10.61 17.98 -31.47
#